data_c1452d5ed3a2ceaed203139899c021ca
#
_entry.id   c1452d5ed3a2ceaed203139899c021ca
#
_cell.length_a   1.000
_cell.length_b   1.000
_cell.length_c   1.000
_cell.angle_alpha   90.00
_cell.angle_beta   90.00
_cell.angle_gamma   90.00
#
_symmetry.space_group_name_H-M   'P 1'
#
loop_
_entity.id
_entity.type
_entity.pdbx_description
1 polymer ?
#
loop_
_entity_poly.entity_id
_entity_poly.type
_entity_poly.pdbx_seq_one_letter_code
_entity_poly.pdbx_strand_id
1 'polypeptide(L)'
;VSDRLARVEATVRGDVQGVGFRYFVQRRATRLGVAGWVANDLDGTVRCVAEGPEEALAELLEILHRGPPGARVIGVDVVRPPAVGGLDGFRIRPTGHRGD
;
A
#
# COMPACT_ATOMS: atom_id res chain seq x y z
N VAL A 1 -18.27 5.88 -16.14
CA VAL A 1 -17.72 5.75 -14.81
C VAL A 1 -17.65 4.30 -14.42
N SER A 2 -16.52 3.88 -13.98
CA SER A 2 -16.32 2.50 -13.62
C SER A 2 -16.32 2.38 -12.10
N ASP A 3 -17.24 1.55 -11.59
CA ASP A 3 -17.19 1.16 -10.18
C ASP A 3 -16.43 -0.12 -9.99
N ARG A 4 -15.79 -0.59 -11.06
CA ARG A 4 -15.07 -1.85 -11.01
C ARG A 4 -13.89 -1.74 -10.10
N LEU A 5 -13.75 -2.72 -9.21
CA LEU A 5 -12.60 -2.80 -8.34
C LEU A 5 -11.41 -3.37 -9.08
N ALA A 6 -10.27 -2.74 -8.88
CA ALA A 6 -8.99 -3.27 -9.30
C ALA A 6 -8.16 -3.55 -8.05
N ARG A 7 -7.04 -4.22 -8.21
CA ARG A 7 -6.17 -4.58 -7.10
C ARG A 7 -4.73 -4.30 -7.45
N VAL A 8 -3.97 -3.80 -6.48
CA VAL A 8 -2.52 -3.69 -6.57
C VAL A 8 -1.91 -4.35 -5.35
N GLU A 9 -0.77 -5.00 -5.55
CA GLU A 9 0.06 -5.50 -4.47
C GLU A 9 1.44 -4.94 -4.72
N ALA A 10 1.90 -4.13 -3.80
CA ALA A 10 3.13 -3.36 -3.99
C ALA A 10 4.14 -3.70 -2.90
N THR A 11 5.40 -3.74 -3.29
CA THR A 11 6.52 -3.90 -2.35
C THR A 11 7.41 -2.68 -2.52
N VAL A 12 7.56 -1.91 -1.45
CA VAL A 12 8.34 -0.67 -1.47
C VAL A 12 9.70 -0.96 -0.89
N ARG A 13 10.75 -0.63 -1.66
CA ARG A 13 12.13 -0.90 -1.27
C ARG A 13 12.86 0.41 -1.00
N GLY A 14 13.79 0.38 -0.07
CA GLY A 14 14.61 1.53 0.29
C GLY A 14 14.65 1.72 1.79
N ASP A 15 14.93 2.95 2.22
CA ASP A 15 14.88 3.32 3.62
C ASP A 15 13.45 3.72 3.94
N VAL A 16 12.63 2.71 4.24
CA VAL A 16 11.18 2.91 4.33
C VAL A 16 10.58 2.45 5.65
N GLN A 17 11.37 1.79 6.52
CA GLN A 17 10.89 1.42 7.84
C GLN A 17 11.44 2.38 8.88
N GLY A 18 10.68 2.58 9.97
CA GLY A 18 11.12 3.45 11.05
C GLY A 18 10.95 4.93 10.75
N VAL A 19 10.22 5.29 9.70
CA VAL A 19 10.04 6.68 9.28
C VAL A 19 8.56 7.08 9.19
N GLY A 20 7.67 6.26 9.77
CA GLY A 20 6.24 6.56 9.75
C GLY A 20 5.56 6.24 8.43
N PHE A 21 6.17 5.37 7.63
CA PHE A 21 5.67 5.07 6.28
C PHE A 21 4.26 4.46 6.33
N ARG A 22 4.04 3.51 7.24
CA ARG A 22 2.74 2.83 7.32
C ARG A 22 1.61 3.79 7.68
N TYR A 23 1.84 4.70 8.63
CA TYR A 23 0.83 5.70 9.00
C TYR A 23 0.58 6.67 7.87
N PHE A 24 1.63 7.06 7.17
CA PHE A 24 1.50 7.94 6.01
C PHE A 24 0.62 7.30 4.95
N VAL A 25 0.87 6.03 4.61
CA VAL A 25 0.09 5.32 3.60
C VAL A 25 -1.35 5.13 4.08
N GLN A 26 -1.54 4.73 5.33
CA GLN A 26 -2.89 4.50 5.84
C GLN A 26 -3.76 5.76 5.72
N ARG A 27 -3.22 6.91 6.11
CA ARG A 27 -3.98 8.14 6.04
C ARG A 27 -4.33 8.50 4.60
N ARG A 28 -3.38 8.36 3.69
CA ARG A 28 -3.63 8.68 2.30
C ARG A 28 -4.60 7.70 1.66
N ALA A 29 -4.43 6.43 1.93
CA ALA A 29 -5.32 5.40 1.38
C ALA A 29 -6.74 5.57 1.89
N THR A 30 -6.90 5.88 3.17
CA THR A 30 -8.21 6.12 3.74
C THR A 30 -8.88 7.30 3.06
N ARG A 31 -8.13 8.35 2.80
CA ARG A 31 -8.66 9.52 2.12
C ARG A 31 -9.06 9.23 0.68
N LEU A 32 -8.32 8.33 0.03
CA LEU A 32 -8.66 7.90 -1.33
C LEU A 32 -9.84 6.96 -1.38
N GLY A 33 -10.24 6.41 -0.25
CA GLY A 33 -11.36 5.48 -0.19
C GLY A 33 -11.02 4.07 -0.66
N VAL A 34 -9.74 3.71 -0.73
CA VAL A 34 -9.36 2.35 -1.10
C VAL A 34 -9.36 1.47 0.14
N ALA A 35 -9.56 0.18 -0.06
CA ALA A 35 -9.55 -0.81 1.00
C ALA A 35 -8.26 -1.63 0.89
N GLY A 36 -7.72 -2.06 2.03
CA GLY A 36 -6.51 -2.85 1.99
C GLY A 36 -5.71 -2.77 3.27
N TRP A 37 -4.40 -2.93 3.12
CA TRP A 37 -3.52 -2.90 4.29
C TRP A 37 -2.10 -2.55 3.87
N VAL A 38 -1.32 -2.15 4.88
CA VAL A 38 0.11 -1.87 4.72
C VAL A 38 0.84 -2.46 5.93
N ALA A 39 2.02 -3.02 5.69
CA ALA A 39 2.79 -3.66 6.75
C ALA A 39 4.28 -3.54 6.44
N ASN A 40 5.10 -3.54 7.50
CA ASN A 40 6.54 -3.75 7.35
C ASN A 40 6.79 -5.24 7.18
N ASP A 41 7.74 -5.58 6.32
CA ASP A 41 8.16 -6.96 6.17
C ASP A 41 9.50 -7.16 6.84
N LEU A 42 9.83 -8.41 7.14
CA LEU A 42 11.09 -8.72 7.83
C LEU A 42 12.31 -8.38 7.01
N ASP A 43 12.17 -8.34 5.69
CA ASP A 43 13.29 -8.04 4.80
C ASP A 43 13.57 -6.55 4.65
N GLY A 44 12.86 -5.71 5.40
CA GLY A 44 13.07 -4.26 5.37
C GLY A 44 12.15 -3.52 4.41
N THR A 45 11.37 -4.23 3.62
CA THR A 45 10.44 -3.59 2.70
C THR A 45 9.13 -3.24 3.38
N VAL A 46 8.32 -2.42 2.71
CA VAL A 46 6.94 -2.15 3.11
C VAL A 46 6.03 -2.78 2.06
N ARG A 47 5.09 -3.60 2.52
CA ARG A 47 4.11 -4.24 1.65
C ARG A 47 2.79 -3.50 1.74
N CYS A 48 2.15 -3.31 0.60
CA CYS A 48 0.86 -2.63 0.53
C CYS A 48 -0.04 -3.38 -0.44
N VAL A 49 -1.22 -3.74 0.02
CA VAL A 49 -2.24 -4.37 -0.82
C VAL A 49 -3.46 -3.47 -0.77
N ALA A 50 -4.01 -3.15 -1.94
CA ALA A 50 -5.15 -2.24 -1.98
C ALA A 50 -6.08 -2.60 -3.14
N GLU A 51 -7.37 -2.37 -2.90
CA GLU A 51 -8.40 -2.53 -3.92
C GLU A 51 -9.25 -1.27 -3.97
N GLY A 52 -9.64 -0.89 -5.16
CA GLY A 52 -10.45 0.28 -5.37
C GLY A 52 -10.50 0.64 -6.85
N PRO A 53 -11.06 1.81 -7.17
CA PRO A 53 -11.08 2.27 -8.55
C PRO A 53 -9.66 2.51 -9.07
N GLU A 54 -9.49 2.34 -10.36
CA GLU A 54 -8.17 2.48 -10.99
C GLU A 54 -7.53 3.82 -10.69
N GLU A 55 -8.30 4.91 -10.75
CA GLU A 55 -7.74 6.24 -10.52
C GLU A 55 -7.19 6.37 -9.10
N ALA A 56 -7.90 5.81 -8.13
CA ALA A 56 -7.47 5.87 -6.75
C ALA A 56 -6.20 5.04 -6.53
N LEU A 57 -6.14 3.87 -7.17
CA LEU A 57 -4.96 3.03 -7.05
C LEU A 57 -3.75 3.67 -7.72
N ALA A 58 -3.95 4.34 -8.86
CA ALA A 58 -2.85 5.04 -9.51
C ALA A 58 -2.27 6.12 -8.62
N GLU A 59 -3.16 6.85 -7.95
CA GLU A 59 -2.73 7.89 -7.01
C GLU A 59 -2.01 7.29 -5.81
N LEU A 60 -2.50 6.17 -5.30
CA LEU A 60 -1.86 5.48 -4.19
C LEU A 60 -0.43 5.04 -4.59
N LEU A 61 -0.26 4.53 -5.80
CA LEU A 61 1.06 4.11 -6.25
C LEU A 61 2.03 5.29 -6.31
N GLU A 62 1.57 6.47 -6.73
CA GLU A 62 2.41 7.67 -6.70
C GLU A 62 2.80 8.04 -5.28
N ILE A 63 1.86 7.90 -4.35
CA ILE A 63 2.13 8.16 -2.93
C ILE A 63 3.21 7.20 -2.42
N LEU A 64 3.13 5.93 -2.80
CA LEU A 64 4.13 4.93 -2.38
C LEU A 64 5.50 5.26 -2.94
N HIS A 65 5.57 5.71 -4.19
CA HIS A 65 6.86 6.07 -4.79
C HIS A 65 7.50 7.26 -4.09
N ARG A 66 6.69 8.19 -3.61
CA ARG A 66 7.20 9.40 -2.96
C ARG A 66 7.58 9.13 -1.50
N GLY A 67 6.70 8.44 -0.77
CA GLY A 67 6.88 8.22 0.65
C GLY A 67 6.75 9.49 1.48
N PRO A 68 6.80 9.34 2.81
CA PRO A 68 6.78 10.50 3.71
C PRO A 68 8.15 11.16 3.75
N PRO A 69 8.24 12.38 4.32
CA PRO A 69 9.53 12.98 4.62
C PRO A 69 10.36 12.03 5.48
N GLY A 70 11.64 11.92 5.18
CA GLY A 70 12.52 11.00 5.89
C GLY A 70 12.62 9.63 5.28
N ALA A 71 11.71 9.27 4.39
CA ALA A 71 11.83 8.02 3.65
C ALA A 71 12.66 8.22 2.41
N ARG A 72 13.28 7.13 1.97
CA ARG A 72 14.01 7.12 0.71
C ARG A 72 13.58 5.88 -0.06
N VAL A 73 12.71 6.09 -1.03
CA VAL A 73 12.18 4.99 -1.83
C VAL A 73 13.10 4.75 -3.01
N ILE A 74 13.64 3.54 -3.09
CA ILE A 74 14.51 3.14 -4.19
C ILE A 74 13.67 2.59 -5.34
N GLY A 75 12.61 1.85 -5.03
CA GLY A 75 11.75 1.30 -6.05
C GLY A 75 10.48 0.74 -5.46
N VAL A 76 9.50 0.56 -6.31
CA VAL A 76 8.23 -0.06 -5.94
C VAL A 76 7.93 -1.12 -6.97
N ASP A 77 7.84 -2.36 -6.51
CA ASP A 77 7.48 -3.49 -7.36
C ASP A 77 5.98 -3.72 -7.22
N VAL A 78 5.28 -3.79 -8.34
CA VAL A 78 3.81 -3.84 -8.34
C VAL A 78 3.36 -5.03 -9.15
N VAL A 79 2.44 -5.81 -8.58
CA VAL A 79 1.68 -6.80 -9.35
C VAL A 79 0.21 -6.43 -9.26
N ARG A 80 -0.55 -6.80 -10.28
CA ARG A 80 -1.94 -6.40 -10.40
C ARG A 80 -2.83 -7.62 -10.65
N PRO A 81 -3.01 -8.47 -9.61
CA PRO A 81 -3.92 -9.60 -9.75
C PRO A 81 -5.36 -9.12 -9.77
N PRO A 82 -6.30 -9.97 -10.13
CA PRO A 82 -7.70 -9.61 -10.07
C PRO A 82 -8.11 -9.26 -8.64
N ALA A 83 -9.05 -8.33 -8.53
CA ALA A 83 -9.63 -7.97 -7.23
C ALA A 83 -10.43 -9.15 -6.71
N VAL A 84 -10.37 -9.34 -5.37
CA VAL A 84 -11.11 -10.43 -4.73
C VAL A 84 -12.26 -9.92 -3.87
N GLY A 85 -12.26 -8.63 -3.54
CA GLY A 85 -13.28 -8.08 -2.67
C GLY A 85 -13.08 -8.47 -1.22
N GLY A 86 -14.00 -8.05 -0.36
CA GLY A 86 -13.99 -8.45 1.03
C GLY A 86 -13.07 -7.67 1.94
N LEU A 87 -12.28 -6.75 1.39
CA LEU A 87 -11.45 -5.89 2.23
C LEU A 87 -12.32 -4.76 2.77
N ASP A 88 -12.06 -4.39 4.03
CA ASP A 88 -12.87 -3.41 4.72
C ASP A 88 -11.97 -2.37 5.35
N GLY A 89 -12.02 -1.15 4.82
CA GLY A 89 -11.18 -0.07 5.29
C GLY A 89 -9.72 -0.29 4.94
N PHE A 90 -8.87 0.58 5.47
CA PHE A 90 -7.42 0.46 5.23
C PHE A 90 -6.71 0.34 6.56
N ARG A 91 -5.95 -0.73 6.74
CA ARG A 91 -5.40 -1.11 8.04
C ARG A 91 -3.89 -1.21 7.99
N ILE A 92 -3.28 -1.03 9.15
CA ILE A 92 -1.86 -1.33 9.36
C ILE A 92 -1.80 -2.72 9.98
N ARG A 93 -0.99 -3.59 9.39
CA ARG A 93 -0.77 -4.94 9.91
C ARG A 93 0.55 -5.02 10.67
N PRO A 94 0.66 -5.98 11.60
CA PRO A 94 1.89 -6.14 12.36
C PRO A 94 3.09 -6.49 11.48
N THR A 95 4.26 -6.08 11.95
CA THR A 95 5.53 -6.35 11.29
C THR A 95 5.85 -7.83 11.31
N GLY A 96 6.37 -8.34 10.20
CA GLY A 96 6.86 -9.70 10.15
C GLY A 96 5.78 -10.76 10.25
N HIS A 97 4.55 -10.40 10.00
CA HIS A 97 3.46 -11.35 10.08
C HIS A 97 3.46 -12.25 8.87
N ARG A 98 3.73 -13.51 9.09
CA ARG A 98 3.83 -14.48 8.03
C ARG A 98 2.63 -15.40 8.01
N GLY A 99 2.37 -15.98 6.83
CA GLY A 99 1.30 -16.92 6.70
C GLY A 99 -0.05 -16.29 6.49
N ASP A 100 -0.08 -15.04 6.24
CA ASP A 100 -1.36 -14.36 6.02
C ASP A 100 -1.43 -13.69 4.67
#